data_b83ed1984b2eda22c6946a2bfdfa48c2
#
_entry.id   b83ed1984b2eda22c6946a2bfdfa48c2
#
_cell.length_a   1.000
_cell.length_b   1.000
_cell.length_c   1.000
_cell.angle_alpha   90.00
_cell.angle_beta   90.00
_cell.angle_gamma   90.00
#
_symmetry.space_group_name_H-M   'P 1'
#
loop_
_entity.id
_entity.type
_entity.pdbx_description
1 polymer ?
#
loop_
_entity_poly.entity_id
_entity_poly.type
_entity_poly.pdbx_seq_one_letter_code
_entity_poly.pdbx_strand_id
1 'polypeptide(L)'
;MGCHEYAKNIVGRCPYGVWDSSGTKPDGSKGSEWKLSIWISNRAFEANEYSDVLLHEASHALSFLTRECHDSDSNNYRKNAWDYFGGEEKFADAVVLYYGGSYNHYRDSGSLSTDEVDFIDGYINTCLS
;
A
#
# COMPACT_ATOMS: atom_id res chain seq x y z
N MET A 1 -12.99 8.21 -10.71
CA MET A 1 -12.06 8.11 -11.85
C MET A 1 -12.24 6.78 -12.57
N GLY A 2 -12.06 6.75 -13.89
CA GLY A 2 -12.15 5.53 -14.68
C GLY A 2 -11.01 4.57 -14.40
N CYS A 3 -10.69 3.73 -15.36
CA CYS A 3 -9.58 2.77 -15.22
C CYS A 3 -8.24 3.45 -15.42
N HIS A 4 -7.25 3.08 -14.58
CA HIS A 4 -5.85 3.51 -14.78
C HIS A 4 -5.26 2.58 -15.85
N GLU A 5 -5.31 2.99 -17.09
CA GLU A 5 -4.96 2.16 -18.25
C GLU A 5 -3.51 1.64 -18.19
N TYR A 6 -2.59 2.51 -17.79
CA TYR A 6 -1.18 2.10 -17.65
C TYR A 6 -1.01 0.97 -16.65
N ALA A 7 -1.61 1.11 -15.45
CA ALA A 7 -1.54 0.07 -14.43
C ALA A 7 -2.30 -1.19 -14.86
N LYS A 8 -3.42 -1.03 -15.57
CA LYS A 8 -4.17 -2.16 -16.12
C LYS A 8 -3.29 -3.01 -17.04
N ASN A 9 -2.47 -2.37 -17.88
CA ASN A 9 -1.58 -3.09 -18.79
C ASN A 9 -0.51 -3.88 -18.06
N ILE A 10 -0.12 -3.45 -16.84
CA ILE A 10 0.88 -4.13 -16.03
C ILE A 10 0.25 -5.28 -15.25
N VAL A 11 -0.88 -5.05 -14.56
CA VAL A 11 -1.48 -6.03 -13.66
C VAL A 11 -2.59 -6.87 -14.29
N GLY A 12 -3.02 -6.55 -15.52
CA GLY A 12 -4.01 -7.32 -16.27
C GLY A 12 -5.46 -7.02 -15.94
N ARG A 13 -5.74 -6.03 -15.11
CA ARG A 13 -7.10 -5.63 -14.72
C ARG A 13 -7.10 -4.19 -14.25
N CYS A 14 -8.30 -3.59 -14.19
CA CYS A 14 -8.46 -2.24 -13.62
C CYS A 14 -8.26 -2.29 -12.10
N PRO A 15 -7.22 -1.67 -11.55
CA PRO A 15 -6.99 -1.68 -10.11
C PRO A 15 -7.98 -0.77 -9.37
N TYR A 16 -8.25 -1.08 -8.10
CA TYR A 16 -9.01 -0.19 -7.23
C TYR A 16 -8.23 1.09 -6.88
N GLY A 17 -6.92 0.96 -6.73
CA GLY A 17 -6.04 2.08 -6.43
C GLY A 17 -4.63 1.83 -6.93
N VAL A 18 -3.85 2.91 -7.03
CA VAL A 18 -2.45 2.87 -7.47
C VAL A 18 -1.65 3.87 -6.64
N TRP A 19 -0.56 3.40 -6.03
CA TRP A 19 0.49 4.27 -5.50
C TRP A 19 1.50 4.54 -6.61
N ASP A 20 1.84 5.80 -6.82
CA ASP A 20 2.77 6.21 -7.87
C ASP A 20 3.85 7.13 -7.32
N SER A 21 5.09 6.66 -7.33
CA SER A 21 6.26 7.45 -6.91
C SER A 21 6.88 8.23 -8.06
N SER A 22 6.63 7.83 -9.31
CA SER A 22 7.35 8.33 -10.48
C SER A 22 6.59 9.34 -11.33
N GLY A 23 5.31 9.55 -11.07
CA GLY A 23 4.48 10.50 -11.82
C GLY A 23 3.91 9.94 -13.12
N THR A 24 3.65 8.65 -13.19
CA THR A 24 3.03 8.03 -14.37
C THR A 24 1.52 8.23 -14.34
N LYS A 25 0.98 8.93 -15.33
CA LYS A 25 -0.46 9.15 -15.47
C LYS A 25 -1.18 7.90 -15.96
N PRO A 26 -2.53 7.86 -15.85
CA PRO A 26 -3.31 6.72 -16.34
C PRO A 26 -3.08 6.36 -17.80
N ASP A 27 -2.70 7.33 -18.65
CA ASP A 27 -2.40 7.09 -20.08
C ASP A 27 -0.95 6.68 -20.33
N GLY A 28 -0.13 6.56 -19.29
CA GLY A 28 1.29 6.19 -19.38
C GLY A 28 2.23 7.37 -19.56
N SER A 29 1.72 8.57 -19.79
CA SER A 29 2.55 9.77 -19.89
C SER A 29 3.06 10.19 -18.50
N LYS A 30 4.09 11.06 -18.48
CA LYS A 30 4.68 11.55 -17.24
C LYS A 30 4.20 12.94 -16.91
N GLY A 31 4.05 13.22 -15.62
CA GLY A 31 3.71 14.55 -15.13
C GLY A 31 4.24 14.71 -13.70
N SER A 32 5.04 15.78 -13.48
CA SER A 32 5.66 15.98 -12.17
C SER A 32 4.64 16.19 -11.04
N GLU A 33 3.47 16.71 -11.36
CA GLU A 33 2.39 16.92 -10.42
C GLU A 33 1.77 15.60 -9.93
N TRP A 34 2.03 14.49 -10.62
CA TRP A 34 1.55 13.16 -10.24
C TRP A 34 2.56 12.36 -9.40
N LYS A 35 3.76 12.89 -9.21
CA LYS A 35 4.75 12.22 -8.34
C LYS A 35 4.24 12.17 -6.90
N LEU A 36 4.49 11.04 -6.25
CA LEU A 36 4.06 10.77 -4.88
C LEU A 36 2.54 10.90 -4.72
N SER A 37 1.79 10.38 -5.69
CA SER A 37 0.34 10.45 -5.71
C SER A 37 -0.30 9.10 -5.46
N ILE A 38 -1.55 9.14 -5.00
CA ILE A 38 -2.41 7.97 -4.89
C ILE A 38 -3.62 8.19 -5.81
N TRP A 39 -3.87 7.21 -6.69
CA TRP A 39 -5.00 7.20 -7.58
C TRP A 39 -6.03 6.19 -7.06
N ILE A 40 -7.31 6.59 -7.00
CA ILE A 40 -8.39 5.70 -6.54
C ILE A 40 -9.48 5.68 -7.60
N SER A 41 -9.91 4.47 -8.00
CA SER A 41 -10.90 4.29 -9.05
C SER A 41 -12.32 4.54 -8.56
N ASN A 42 -13.23 4.82 -9.51
CA ASN A 42 -14.66 4.89 -9.20
C ASN A 42 -15.20 3.57 -8.65
N ARG A 43 -14.60 2.43 -9.02
CA ARG A 43 -14.98 1.12 -8.49
C ARG A 43 -14.83 1.04 -6.98
N ALA A 44 -13.78 1.68 -6.42
CA ALA A 44 -13.57 1.70 -4.97
C ALA A 44 -14.67 2.50 -4.26
N PHE A 45 -15.09 3.62 -4.85
CA PHE A 45 -16.20 4.42 -4.31
C PHE A 45 -17.53 3.67 -4.42
N GLU A 46 -17.81 3.04 -5.56
CA GLU A 46 -19.03 2.27 -5.78
C GLU A 46 -19.15 1.08 -4.83
N ALA A 47 -18.02 0.43 -4.54
CA ALA A 47 -17.96 -0.69 -3.61
C ALA A 47 -17.91 -0.24 -2.13
N ASN A 48 -17.91 1.07 -1.88
CA ASN A 48 -17.77 1.65 -0.53
C ASN A 48 -16.47 1.23 0.17
N GLU A 49 -15.39 1.10 -0.60
CA GLU A 49 -14.09 0.65 -0.11
C GLU A 49 -13.01 1.74 -0.22
N TYR A 50 -13.37 2.98 -0.58
CA TYR A 50 -12.37 3.99 -0.88
C TYR A 50 -11.41 4.29 0.28
N SER A 51 -11.91 4.28 1.53
CA SER A 51 -11.08 4.53 2.71
C SER A 51 -10.02 3.45 2.89
N ASP A 52 -10.42 2.19 2.73
CA ASP A 52 -9.52 1.06 2.87
C ASP A 52 -8.53 0.99 1.71
N VAL A 53 -8.98 1.30 0.49
CA VAL A 53 -8.10 1.39 -0.68
C VAL A 53 -7.08 2.50 -0.48
N LEU A 54 -7.49 3.64 0.05
CA LEU A 54 -6.58 4.74 0.37
C LEU A 54 -5.54 4.30 1.41
N LEU A 55 -5.95 3.60 2.47
CA LEU A 55 -5.02 3.06 3.48
C LEU A 55 -4.04 2.06 2.87
N HIS A 56 -4.51 1.19 1.98
CA HIS A 56 -3.65 0.22 1.30
C HIS A 56 -2.58 0.95 0.47
N GLU A 57 -2.99 1.92 -0.36
CA GLU A 57 -2.04 2.66 -1.18
C GLU A 57 -1.15 3.58 -0.33
N ALA A 58 -1.67 4.14 0.76
CA ALA A 58 -0.89 4.93 1.71
C ALA A 58 0.18 4.07 2.40
N SER A 59 -0.09 2.79 2.62
CA SER A 59 0.91 1.86 3.15
C SER A 59 2.10 1.72 2.19
N HIS A 60 1.85 1.63 0.89
CA HIS A 60 2.92 1.63 -0.11
C HIS A 60 3.70 2.95 -0.09
N ALA A 61 2.99 4.06 0.02
CA ALA A 61 3.61 5.39 0.11
C ALA A 61 4.51 5.48 1.35
N LEU A 62 4.02 5.03 2.49
CA LEU A 62 4.78 5.04 3.74
C LEU A 62 6.04 4.18 3.63
N SER A 63 5.91 2.98 3.05
CA SER A 63 7.04 2.09 2.81
C SER A 63 8.12 2.76 1.96
N PHE A 64 7.72 3.43 0.89
CA PHE A 64 8.64 4.16 0.01
C PHE A 64 9.30 5.32 0.74
N LEU A 65 8.52 6.16 1.43
CA LEU A 65 9.02 7.38 2.08
C LEU A 65 9.93 7.10 3.27
N THR A 66 9.77 5.95 3.91
CA THR A 66 10.60 5.55 5.07
C THR A 66 11.68 4.54 4.72
N ARG A 67 11.93 4.29 3.43
CA ARG A 67 12.87 3.25 3.01
C ARG A 67 14.28 3.45 3.51
N GLU A 68 14.78 4.69 3.49
CA GLU A 68 16.14 5.00 3.96
C GLU A 68 16.25 4.84 5.47
N CYS A 69 15.23 5.25 6.21
CA CYS A 69 15.18 5.09 7.66
C CYS A 69 15.24 3.60 8.03
N HIS A 70 14.42 2.77 7.39
CA HIS A 70 14.40 1.33 7.68
C HIS A 70 15.71 0.65 7.26
N ASP A 71 16.29 1.04 6.14
CA ASP A 71 17.58 0.48 5.67
C ASP A 71 18.71 0.79 6.65
N SER A 72 18.62 1.90 7.37
CA SER A 72 19.62 2.29 8.38
C SER A 72 19.39 1.66 9.75
N ASP A 73 18.21 1.05 9.96
CA ASP A 73 17.86 0.43 11.24
C ASP A 73 18.26 -1.04 11.24
N SER A 74 18.78 -1.54 12.37
CA SER A 74 19.23 -2.92 12.49
C SER A 74 18.12 -3.95 12.27
N ASN A 75 16.87 -3.61 12.62
CA ASN A 75 15.73 -4.51 12.42
C ASN A 75 15.26 -4.54 10.98
N ASN A 76 15.45 -3.45 10.24
CA ASN A 76 14.99 -3.28 8.87
C ASN A 76 13.59 -3.85 8.64
N TYR A 77 12.61 -3.28 9.33
CA TYR A 77 11.22 -3.76 9.28
C TYR A 77 10.64 -3.75 7.86
N ARG A 78 11.05 -2.78 7.02
CA ARG A 78 10.53 -2.70 5.65
C ARG A 78 10.90 -3.93 4.83
N LYS A 79 12.18 -4.32 4.85
CA LYS A 79 12.66 -5.51 4.14
C LYS A 79 12.04 -6.78 4.72
N ASN A 80 12.03 -6.89 6.04
CA ASN A 80 11.54 -8.07 6.72
C ASN A 80 10.01 -8.21 6.66
N ALA A 81 9.28 -7.10 6.50
CA ALA A 81 7.83 -7.13 6.38
C ALA A 81 7.37 -7.95 5.18
N TRP A 82 8.05 -7.81 4.06
CA TRP A 82 7.66 -8.55 2.85
C TRP A 82 7.84 -10.05 3.03
N ASP A 83 8.91 -10.47 3.69
CA ASP A 83 9.10 -11.89 4.01
C ASP A 83 8.12 -12.39 5.05
N TYR A 84 7.88 -11.59 6.09
CA TYR A 84 7.01 -11.97 7.21
C TYR A 84 5.54 -12.11 6.78
N PHE A 85 5.05 -11.17 5.96
CA PHE A 85 3.65 -11.14 5.53
C PHE A 85 3.40 -11.84 4.19
N GLY A 86 4.44 -12.25 3.48
CA GLY A 86 4.32 -12.96 2.21
C GLY A 86 4.27 -12.08 0.98
N GLY A 87 4.76 -10.84 1.08
CA GLY A 87 4.88 -9.90 -0.04
C GLY A 87 4.40 -8.51 0.32
N GLU A 88 4.76 -7.54 -0.52
CA GLU A 88 4.43 -6.12 -0.29
C GLU A 88 2.93 -5.88 -0.27
N GLU A 89 2.19 -6.51 -1.17
CA GLU A 89 0.74 -6.34 -1.25
C GLU A 89 0.03 -6.92 -0.02
N LYS A 90 0.48 -8.07 0.45
CA LYS A 90 -0.07 -8.69 1.66
C LYS A 90 0.25 -7.85 2.90
N PHE A 91 1.42 -7.23 2.94
CA PHE A 91 1.76 -6.32 4.03
C PHE A 91 0.87 -5.08 4.01
N ALA A 92 0.60 -4.52 2.82
CA ALA A 92 -0.29 -3.37 2.71
C ALA A 92 -1.70 -3.70 3.21
N ASP A 93 -2.24 -4.88 2.88
CA ASP A 93 -3.52 -5.33 3.43
C ASP A 93 -3.47 -5.46 4.95
N ALA A 94 -2.36 -5.96 5.50
CA ALA A 94 -2.20 -6.07 6.95
C ALA A 94 -2.22 -4.69 7.63
N VAL A 95 -1.63 -3.68 7.01
CA VAL A 95 -1.65 -2.31 7.54
C VAL A 95 -3.08 -1.75 7.55
N VAL A 96 -3.88 -2.05 6.52
CA VAL A 96 -5.30 -1.67 6.51
C VAL A 96 -6.02 -2.26 7.72
N LEU A 97 -5.82 -3.55 7.99
CA LEU A 97 -6.43 -4.21 9.15
C LEU A 97 -5.92 -3.62 10.47
N TYR A 98 -4.65 -3.28 10.54
CA TYR A 98 -4.04 -2.66 11.73
C TYR A 98 -4.74 -1.35 12.10
N TYR A 99 -5.13 -0.56 11.11
CA TYR A 99 -5.84 0.71 11.33
C TYR A 99 -7.36 0.55 11.38
N GLY A 100 -7.87 -0.67 11.48
CA GLY A 100 -9.28 -0.93 11.68
C GLY A 100 -10.11 -1.04 10.41
N GLY A 101 -9.47 -1.09 9.24
CA GLY A 101 -10.17 -1.31 7.98
C GLY A 101 -10.53 -2.78 7.77
N SER A 102 -11.21 -3.06 6.67
CA SER A 102 -11.67 -4.40 6.32
C SER A 102 -11.27 -4.85 4.91
N TYR A 103 -10.63 -3.98 4.13
CA TYR A 103 -10.16 -4.32 2.79
C TYR A 103 -9.07 -5.38 2.89
N ASN A 104 -9.28 -6.53 2.22
CA ASN A 104 -8.39 -7.67 2.35
C ASN A 104 -8.41 -8.45 1.04
N HIS A 105 -7.70 -7.95 0.02
CA HIS A 105 -7.72 -8.52 -1.32
C HIS A 105 -6.54 -9.44 -1.62
N TYR A 106 -5.45 -9.32 -0.88
CA TYR A 106 -4.24 -10.11 -1.12
C TYR A 106 -3.97 -11.12 -0.02
N ARG A 107 -4.37 -10.82 1.22
CA ARG A 107 -4.19 -11.73 2.36
C ARG A 107 -5.27 -12.79 2.39
N ASP A 108 -4.93 -13.97 2.93
CA ASP A 108 -5.89 -15.06 3.15
C ASP A 108 -6.72 -14.85 4.42
N SER A 109 -6.23 -14.06 5.38
CA SER A 109 -6.90 -13.82 6.64
C SER A 109 -7.36 -12.36 6.76
N GLY A 110 -8.58 -12.15 7.23
CA GLY A 110 -9.15 -10.83 7.50
C GLY A 110 -8.87 -10.32 8.92
N SER A 111 -7.97 -10.95 9.66
CA SER A 111 -7.59 -10.54 11.01
C SER A 111 -6.09 -10.63 11.19
N LEU A 112 -5.57 -9.95 12.24
CA LEU A 112 -4.14 -9.96 12.57
C LEU A 112 -3.92 -10.74 13.86
N SER A 113 -2.83 -11.53 13.89
CA SER A 113 -2.35 -12.13 15.13
C SER A 113 -1.67 -11.09 16.01
N THR A 114 -1.47 -11.41 17.28
CA THR A 114 -0.73 -10.55 18.21
C THR A 114 0.69 -10.25 17.69
N ASP A 115 1.38 -11.28 17.16
CA ASP A 115 2.72 -11.11 16.62
C ASP A 115 2.73 -10.18 15.39
N GLU A 116 1.71 -10.27 14.54
CA GLU A 116 1.58 -9.39 13.38
C GLU A 116 1.35 -7.94 13.81
N VAL A 117 0.50 -7.72 14.82
CA VAL A 117 0.28 -6.38 15.38
C VAL A 117 1.59 -5.82 15.95
N ASP A 118 2.32 -6.61 16.72
CA ASP A 118 3.60 -6.20 17.32
C ASP A 118 4.62 -5.85 16.23
N PHE A 119 4.65 -6.60 15.14
CA PHE A 119 5.54 -6.31 14.01
C PHE A 119 5.21 -4.95 13.38
N ILE A 120 3.93 -4.69 13.13
CA ILE A 120 3.49 -3.42 12.52
C ILE A 120 3.76 -2.26 13.48
N ASP A 121 3.54 -2.45 14.79
CA ASP A 121 3.90 -1.45 15.79
C ASP A 121 5.39 -1.07 15.70
N GLY A 122 6.28 -2.05 15.60
CA GLY A 122 7.70 -1.82 15.43
C GLY A 122 8.02 -1.08 14.14
N TYR A 123 7.40 -1.49 13.05
CA TYR A 123 7.55 -0.86 11.74
C TYR A 123 7.18 0.63 11.79
N ILE A 124 6.03 0.94 12.37
CA ILE A 124 5.53 2.31 12.43
C ILE A 124 6.37 3.15 13.41
N ASN A 125 6.63 2.63 14.61
CA ASN A 125 7.31 3.40 15.65
C ASN A 125 8.76 3.68 15.34
N THR A 126 9.44 2.84 14.58
CA THR A 126 10.86 3.02 14.27
C THR A 126 11.10 4.24 13.38
N CYS A 127 10.24 4.50 12.41
CA CYS A 127 10.49 5.53 11.40
C CYS A 127 9.48 6.68 11.36
N LEU A 128 8.45 6.65 12.19
CA LEU A 128 7.42 7.69 12.26
C LEU A 128 7.39 8.49 13.55
N SER A 129 8.15 8.09 14.52
CA SER A 129 8.23 8.81 15.81
C SER A 129 9.27 9.91 15.82
#